data_1cd6f76e938ab7edcd2f4e6a690d8b91
#
_entry.id   1cd6f76e938ab7edcd2f4e6a690d8b91
#
_cell.length_a   1.000
_cell.length_b   1.000
_cell.length_c   1.000
_cell.angle_alpha   90.00
_cell.angle_beta   90.00
_cell.angle_gamma   90.00
#
_symmetry.space_group_name_H-M   'P 1'
#
loop_
_entity.id
_entity.type
_entity.pdbx_description
1 polymer ?
#
loop_
_entity_poly.entity_id
_entity_poly.type
_entity_poly.pdbx_seq_one_letter_code
_entity_poly.pdbx_strand_id
1 'polypeptide(L)'
;MTYYYGTSKSDLKDLKTTSMENGRIYLTTNRMCALVNAAKTYIDLFINKNFDYKEYTYFNICENLFEKIYKDKIGYIYSIEANENDFYCDAPDGIKPIMDSYYTLKDVTFTKKEKVNIYEEFLKLKERGIFSITEKNNIPKKYLEDTKRYYNNKYNNNYMTKDEINFFNKYIPDLLDLKWIYN
;
A
#
# COMPACT_ATOMS: atom_id res chain seq x y z
N MET A 1 9.16 1.21 -21.86
CA MET A 1 8.85 0.43 -20.61
C MET A 1 7.50 0.86 -20.07
N THR A 2 6.75 -0.08 -19.50
CA THR A 2 5.45 0.21 -18.86
C THR A 2 5.66 0.61 -17.41
N TYR A 3 5.11 1.75 -17.00
CA TYR A 3 5.08 2.20 -15.61
C TYR A 3 3.65 2.22 -15.10
N TYR A 4 3.47 1.88 -13.82
CA TYR A 4 2.19 1.74 -13.15
C TYR A 4 2.07 2.68 -11.95
N TYR A 5 0.84 3.13 -11.70
CA TYR A 5 0.45 3.90 -10.52
C TYR A 5 -0.83 3.34 -9.92
N GLY A 6 -0.80 2.93 -8.66
CA GLY A 6 -1.94 2.37 -7.96
C GLY A 6 -2.59 3.39 -7.01
N THR A 7 -3.92 3.50 -7.06
CA THR A 7 -4.67 4.44 -6.21
C THR A 7 -6.13 4.00 -6.04
N SER A 8 -6.79 4.54 -5.03
CA SER A 8 -8.26 4.42 -4.87
C SER A 8 -9.06 5.43 -5.70
N LYS A 9 -8.41 6.42 -6.33
CA LYS A 9 -9.07 7.47 -7.13
C LYS A 9 -9.41 6.98 -8.53
N SER A 10 -10.67 7.14 -8.93
CA SER A 10 -11.20 6.64 -10.21
C SER A 10 -11.02 7.59 -11.39
N ASP A 11 -10.76 8.85 -11.15
CA ASP A 11 -10.82 9.94 -12.14
C ASP A 11 -9.47 10.60 -12.42
N LEU A 12 -8.38 9.90 -12.08
CA LEU A 12 -7.03 10.40 -12.28
C LEU A 12 -6.68 10.35 -13.79
N LYS A 13 -6.45 11.50 -14.39
CA LYS A 13 -6.00 11.63 -15.79
C LYS A 13 -4.50 11.86 -15.87
N ASP A 14 -4.00 12.67 -14.98
CA ASP A 14 -2.60 13.07 -14.92
C ASP A 14 -2.10 13.23 -13.48
N LEU A 15 -0.80 13.24 -13.34
CA LEU A 15 -0.10 13.68 -12.14
C LEU A 15 0.78 14.87 -12.51
N LYS A 16 0.72 15.91 -11.69
CA LYS A 16 1.51 17.13 -11.87
C LYS A 16 2.63 17.17 -10.84
N THR A 17 3.83 17.43 -11.28
CA THR A 17 5.00 17.61 -10.41
C THR A 17 4.78 18.73 -9.39
N THR A 18 4.08 19.79 -9.78
CA THR A 18 3.71 20.92 -8.90
C THR A 18 2.76 20.54 -7.77
N SER A 19 2.06 19.41 -7.87
CA SER A 19 1.17 18.88 -6.84
C SER A 19 1.86 17.92 -5.88
N MET A 20 3.15 17.65 -6.07
CA MET A 20 3.94 16.72 -5.26
C MET A 20 4.85 17.48 -4.31
N GLU A 21 4.96 17.02 -3.07
CA GLU A 21 5.72 17.68 -2.00
C GLU A 21 7.17 17.98 -2.38
N ASN A 22 7.81 17.08 -3.14
CA ASN A 22 9.21 17.23 -3.58
C ASN A 22 9.36 17.37 -5.11
N GLY A 23 8.28 17.64 -5.86
CA GLY A 23 8.29 17.72 -7.31
C GLY A 23 8.53 16.40 -8.03
N ARG A 24 8.47 15.26 -7.33
CA ARG A 24 8.71 13.93 -7.88
C ARG A 24 7.42 13.12 -7.99
N ILE A 25 7.20 12.52 -9.14
CA ILE A 25 6.09 11.59 -9.36
C ILE A 25 6.65 10.16 -9.32
N TYR A 26 6.20 9.38 -8.35
CA TYR A 26 6.64 8.00 -8.15
C TYR A 26 5.74 7.00 -8.86
N LEU A 27 6.34 6.09 -9.62
CA LEU A 27 5.69 4.99 -10.32
C LEU A 27 6.49 3.70 -10.08
N THR A 28 5.92 2.58 -10.47
CA THR A 28 6.57 1.27 -10.39
C THR A 28 6.51 0.56 -11.75
N THR A 29 7.49 -0.28 -12.05
CA THR A 29 7.45 -1.18 -13.21
C THR A 29 6.72 -2.49 -12.90
N ASN A 30 6.34 -2.70 -11.64
CA ASN A 30 5.68 -3.92 -11.17
C ASN A 30 4.19 -3.66 -10.88
N ARG A 31 3.29 -4.25 -11.69
CA ARG A 31 1.84 -4.11 -11.51
C ARG A 31 1.37 -4.56 -10.12
N MET A 32 2.02 -5.56 -9.50
CA MET A 32 1.68 -6.00 -8.15
C MET A 32 1.96 -4.91 -7.11
N CYS A 33 3.07 -4.18 -7.25
CA CYS A 33 3.36 -3.03 -6.38
C CYS A 33 2.32 -1.93 -6.53
N ALA A 34 1.86 -1.67 -7.76
CA ALA A 34 0.75 -0.75 -7.99
C ALA A 34 -0.56 -1.25 -7.36
N LEU A 35 -0.85 -2.56 -7.41
CA LEU A 35 -1.99 -3.15 -6.72
C LEU A 35 -1.91 -2.93 -5.20
N VAL A 36 -0.76 -3.16 -4.58
CA VAL A 36 -0.53 -2.90 -3.15
C VAL A 36 -0.80 -1.43 -2.81
N ASN A 37 -0.32 -0.49 -3.64
CA ASN A 37 -0.59 0.93 -3.45
C ASN A 37 -2.07 1.28 -3.63
N ALA A 38 -2.77 0.65 -4.58
CA ALA A 38 -4.21 0.82 -4.76
C ALA A 38 -5.02 0.27 -3.57
N ALA A 39 -4.50 -0.78 -2.93
CA ALA A 39 -5.09 -1.42 -1.76
C ALA A 39 -4.81 -0.69 -0.45
N LYS A 40 -3.88 0.27 -0.42
CA LYS A 40 -3.39 0.95 0.78
C LYS A 40 -4.51 1.30 1.76
N THR A 41 -4.24 1.01 3.02
CA THR A 41 -5.06 1.36 4.17
C THR A 41 -4.27 2.26 5.12
N TYR A 42 -4.88 2.69 6.22
CA TYR A 42 -4.21 3.52 7.23
C TYR A 42 -3.22 2.75 8.10
N ILE A 43 -3.23 1.43 8.04
CA ILE A 43 -2.25 0.57 8.71
C ILE A 43 -1.47 -0.19 7.64
N ASP A 44 -0.19 -0.27 7.81
CA ASP A 44 0.65 -1.12 6.97
C ASP A 44 0.50 -2.57 7.42
N LEU A 45 -0.35 -3.31 6.71
CA LEU A 45 -0.64 -4.72 6.97
C LEU A 45 0.24 -5.65 6.13
N PHE A 46 1.06 -5.08 5.25
CA PHE A 46 1.95 -5.84 4.39
C PHE A 46 3.36 -5.83 4.93
N ILE A 47 3.89 -7.00 5.18
CA ILE A 47 5.30 -7.18 5.52
C ILE A 47 5.95 -7.95 4.38
N ASN A 48 6.92 -7.32 3.76
CA ASN A 48 7.80 -7.99 2.83
C ASN A 48 8.88 -8.73 3.62
N LYS A 49 8.87 -10.06 3.60
CA LYS A 49 9.88 -10.86 4.31
C LYS A 49 11.27 -10.78 3.69
N ASN A 50 11.37 -10.52 2.37
CA ASN A 50 12.62 -10.70 1.64
C ASN A 50 12.94 -9.58 0.66
N PHE A 51 12.38 -8.41 0.68
CA PHE A 51 12.60 -7.34 -0.30
C PHE A 51 12.75 -7.80 -1.78
N ASP A 52 12.41 -9.06 -2.05
CA ASP A 52 12.62 -9.72 -3.35
C ASP A 52 11.33 -9.70 -4.20
N TYR A 53 10.38 -8.82 -3.87
CA TYR A 53 9.14 -8.54 -4.61
C TYR A 53 8.28 -9.75 -5.01
N LYS A 54 8.71 -10.96 -4.65
CA LYS A 54 8.02 -12.19 -5.01
C LYS A 54 7.03 -12.65 -3.95
N GLU A 55 7.21 -12.21 -2.70
CA GLU A 55 6.35 -12.61 -1.59
C GLU A 55 5.98 -11.42 -0.70
N TYR A 56 4.70 -11.06 -0.68
CA TYR A 56 4.11 -10.21 0.35
C TYR A 56 3.41 -11.07 1.37
N THR A 57 3.69 -10.84 2.64
CA THR A 57 2.93 -11.45 3.72
C THR A 57 1.94 -10.42 4.26
N TYR A 58 0.67 -10.74 4.17
CA TYR A 58 -0.39 -10.00 4.82
C TYR A 58 -0.68 -10.60 6.18
N PHE A 59 -0.57 -9.81 7.24
CA PHE A 59 -0.90 -10.24 8.59
C PHE A 59 -2.39 -10.00 8.84
N ASN A 60 -3.14 -11.09 8.95
CA ASN A 60 -4.52 -11.03 9.41
C ASN A 60 -4.53 -10.81 10.93
N ILE A 61 -4.62 -9.55 11.32
CA ILE A 61 -4.49 -9.14 12.72
C ILE A 61 -5.72 -9.53 13.56
N CYS A 62 -6.89 -9.62 12.96
CA CYS A 62 -8.06 -10.21 13.59
C CYS A 62 -8.75 -11.16 12.61
N GLU A 63 -9.52 -12.08 13.13
CA GLU A 63 -10.24 -13.05 12.33
C GLU A 63 -11.03 -12.35 11.22
N ASN A 64 -10.87 -12.80 10.00
CA ASN A 64 -11.49 -12.24 8.80
C ASN A 64 -11.17 -10.76 8.48
N LEU A 65 -10.08 -10.21 9.04
CA LEU A 65 -9.73 -8.80 8.80
C LEU A 65 -9.46 -8.53 7.31
N PHE A 66 -8.78 -9.44 6.63
CA PHE A 66 -8.50 -9.31 5.20
C PHE A 66 -9.80 -9.19 4.39
N GLU A 67 -10.75 -10.08 4.62
CA GLU A 67 -12.06 -10.02 3.96
C GLU A 67 -12.83 -8.76 4.34
N LYS A 68 -12.90 -8.43 5.63
CA LYS A 68 -13.61 -7.22 6.11
C LYS A 68 -13.11 -5.93 5.47
N ILE A 69 -11.80 -5.82 5.26
CA ILE A 69 -11.20 -4.58 4.70
C ILE A 69 -11.33 -4.54 3.19
N TYR A 70 -11.15 -5.67 2.50
CA TYR A 70 -10.91 -5.65 1.06
C TYR A 70 -12.04 -6.22 0.19
N LYS A 71 -13.03 -6.94 0.76
CA LYS A 71 -14.08 -7.63 0.00
C LYS A 71 -14.75 -6.77 -1.07
N ASP A 72 -15.13 -5.54 -0.71
CA ASP A 72 -15.83 -4.61 -1.61
C ASP A 72 -14.92 -3.45 -2.06
N LYS A 73 -13.62 -3.55 -1.79
CA LYS A 73 -12.71 -2.47 -2.09
C LYS A 73 -12.32 -2.47 -3.56
N ILE A 74 -12.61 -1.35 -4.21
CA ILE A 74 -12.19 -1.09 -5.57
C ILE A 74 -10.94 -0.22 -5.56
N GLY A 75 -9.96 -0.62 -6.36
CA GLY A 75 -8.78 0.16 -6.68
C GLY A 75 -8.68 0.44 -8.18
N TYR A 76 -7.72 1.27 -8.54
CA TYR A 76 -7.42 1.61 -9.93
C TYR A 76 -5.92 1.53 -10.14
N ILE A 77 -5.53 0.88 -11.24
CA ILE A 77 -4.16 0.84 -11.71
C ILE A 77 -4.10 1.61 -13.00
N TYR A 78 -3.33 2.68 -12.99
CA TYR A 78 -3.06 3.52 -14.16
C TYR A 78 -1.71 3.14 -14.73
N SER A 79 -1.55 3.21 -16.06
CA SER A 79 -0.25 2.94 -16.68
C SER A 79 0.03 3.86 -17.85
N ILE A 80 1.33 3.98 -18.13
CA ILE A 80 1.88 4.65 -19.31
C ILE A 80 2.98 3.79 -19.92
N GLU A 81 3.16 3.92 -21.23
CA GLU A 81 4.38 3.53 -21.91
C GLU A 81 5.29 4.76 -22.02
N ALA A 82 6.49 4.67 -21.50
CA ALA A 82 7.41 5.79 -21.48
C ALA A 82 8.86 5.36 -21.73
N ASN A 83 9.70 6.34 -22.10
CA ASN A 83 11.13 6.13 -22.25
C ASN A 83 11.78 5.99 -20.86
N GLU A 84 12.62 4.99 -20.71
CA GLU A 84 13.36 4.73 -19.45
C GLU A 84 14.23 5.92 -19.03
N ASN A 85 14.76 6.67 -19.98
CA ASN A 85 15.59 7.86 -19.72
C ASN A 85 14.83 9.02 -19.04
N ASP A 86 13.50 8.96 -19.02
CA ASP A 86 12.66 9.95 -18.33
C ASP A 86 12.41 9.61 -16.86
N PHE A 87 12.93 8.47 -16.40
CA PHE A 87 12.71 7.96 -15.05
C PHE A 87 14.03 7.65 -14.35
N TYR A 88 14.07 7.97 -13.08
CA TYR A 88 15.19 7.75 -12.19
C TYR A 88 14.85 6.64 -11.20
N CYS A 89 15.79 5.74 -10.97
CA CYS A 89 15.67 4.74 -9.92
C CYS A 89 15.63 5.42 -8.55
N ASP A 90 14.69 5.01 -7.69
CA ASP A 90 14.58 5.52 -6.33
C ASP A 90 15.43 4.67 -5.35
N ALA A 91 16.64 4.34 -5.76
CA ALA A 91 17.63 3.63 -4.96
C ALA A 91 19.04 4.08 -5.34
N PRO A 92 20.02 3.91 -4.45
CA PRO A 92 21.43 4.14 -4.79
C PRO A 92 21.90 3.26 -5.96
N ASP A 93 22.90 3.74 -6.68
CA ASP A 93 23.48 3.03 -7.81
C ASP A 93 23.88 1.59 -7.45
N GLY A 94 23.50 0.65 -8.31
CA GLY A 94 23.77 -0.79 -8.12
C GLY A 94 22.82 -1.50 -7.14
N ILE A 95 21.87 -0.79 -6.54
CA ILE A 95 20.85 -1.37 -5.66
C ILE A 95 19.51 -1.38 -6.39
N LYS A 96 18.84 -2.54 -6.43
CA LYS A 96 17.48 -2.63 -6.97
C LYS A 96 16.52 -1.83 -6.09
N PRO A 97 15.68 -0.94 -6.65
CA PRO A 97 14.76 -0.14 -5.86
C PRO A 97 13.71 -1.01 -5.17
N ILE A 98 13.38 -0.65 -3.95
CA ILE A 98 12.28 -1.28 -3.21
C ILE A 98 10.97 -1.06 -3.98
N MET A 99 10.19 -2.15 -4.17
CA MET A 99 8.93 -2.13 -4.92
C MET A 99 9.08 -1.64 -6.38
N ASP A 100 10.24 -1.85 -7.00
CA ASP A 100 10.55 -1.33 -8.33
C ASP A 100 10.13 0.14 -8.49
N SER A 101 10.45 0.97 -7.49
CA SER A 101 10.08 2.37 -7.42
C SER A 101 10.99 3.23 -8.28
N TYR A 102 10.37 4.01 -9.14
CA TYR A 102 11.04 4.98 -10.01
C TYR A 102 10.34 6.33 -9.86
N TYR A 103 11.06 7.41 -10.08
CA TYR A 103 10.45 8.74 -10.11
C TYR A 103 10.79 9.49 -11.40
N THR A 104 9.92 10.43 -11.75
CA THR A 104 10.16 11.41 -12.82
C THR A 104 9.95 12.82 -12.29
N LEU A 105 10.64 13.78 -12.92
CA LEU A 105 10.47 15.22 -12.69
C LEU A 105 9.58 15.87 -13.76
N LYS A 106 8.95 15.05 -14.60
CA LYS A 106 8.01 15.47 -15.65
C LYS A 106 6.59 15.14 -15.24
N ASP A 107 5.64 15.93 -15.69
CA ASP A 107 4.22 15.61 -15.57
C ASP A 107 3.92 14.29 -16.29
N VAL A 108 3.02 13.49 -15.70
CA VAL A 108 2.63 12.18 -16.22
C VAL A 108 1.17 12.20 -16.64
N THR A 109 0.90 11.85 -17.91
CA THR A 109 -0.46 11.62 -18.41
C THR A 109 -0.65 10.13 -18.66
N PHE A 110 -1.63 9.52 -18.01
CA PHE A 110 -1.88 8.10 -18.13
C PHE A 110 -2.61 7.76 -19.42
N THR A 111 -2.22 6.66 -20.06
CA THR A 111 -2.81 6.14 -21.30
C THR A 111 -3.79 5.01 -21.09
N LYS A 112 -3.67 4.29 -19.97
CA LYS A 112 -4.54 3.19 -19.63
C LYS A 112 -4.98 3.28 -18.18
N LYS A 113 -6.19 2.76 -17.91
CA LYS A 113 -6.78 2.65 -16.58
C LYS A 113 -7.43 1.28 -16.45
N GLU A 114 -7.09 0.58 -15.38
CA GLU A 114 -7.68 -0.69 -14.99
C GLU A 114 -8.43 -0.51 -13.67
N LYS A 115 -9.71 -0.91 -13.62
CA LYS A 115 -10.47 -1.01 -12.40
C LYS A 115 -10.30 -2.42 -11.83
N VAL A 116 -9.92 -2.55 -10.58
CA VAL A 116 -9.63 -3.84 -9.94
C VAL A 116 -10.45 -4.01 -8.66
N ASN A 117 -10.98 -5.20 -8.44
CA ASN A 117 -11.44 -5.63 -7.13
C ASN A 117 -10.20 -6.08 -6.33
N ILE A 118 -9.87 -5.36 -5.28
CA ILE A 118 -8.64 -5.59 -4.50
C ILE A 118 -8.63 -6.99 -3.87
N TYR A 119 -9.75 -7.42 -3.31
CA TYR A 119 -9.87 -8.73 -2.67
C TYR A 119 -9.62 -9.87 -3.66
N GLU A 120 -10.30 -9.84 -4.81
CA GLU A 120 -10.15 -10.86 -5.84
C GLU A 120 -8.74 -10.92 -6.42
N GLU A 121 -8.11 -9.77 -6.65
CA GLU A 121 -6.74 -9.74 -7.15
C GLU A 121 -5.75 -10.34 -6.15
N PHE A 122 -5.90 -10.07 -4.86
CA PHE A 122 -5.07 -10.70 -3.83
C PHE A 122 -5.33 -12.20 -3.71
N LEU A 123 -6.57 -12.67 -3.85
CA LEU A 123 -6.84 -14.11 -3.87
C LEU A 123 -6.15 -14.81 -5.04
N LYS A 124 -6.16 -14.22 -6.24
CA LYS A 124 -5.40 -14.74 -7.40
C LYS A 124 -3.89 -14.80 -7.13
N LEU A 125 -3.34 -13.79 -6.44
CA LEU A 125 -1.92 -13.80 -6.05
C LEU A 125 -1.64 -14.88 -5.00
N LYS A 126 -2.56 -15.12 -4.07
CA LYS A 126 -2.47 -16.19 -3.06
C LYS A 126 -2.47 -17.57 -3.74
N GLU A 127 -3.39 -17.81 -4.67
CA GLU A 127 -3.45 -19.06 -5.45
C GLU A 127 -2.17 -19.34 -6.22
N ARG A 128 -1.49 -18.29 -6.69
CA ARG A 128 -0.20 -18.39 -7.39
C ARG A 128 1.01 -18.48 -6.46
N GLY A 129 0.81 -18.51 -5.14
CA GLY A 129 1.90 -18.55 -4.15
C GLY A 129 2.70 -17.24 -4.04
N ILE A 130 2.21 -16.13 -4.62
CA ILE A 130 2.90 -14.82 -4.58
C ILE A 130 2.51 -14.03 -3.33
N PHE A 131 1.34 -14.29 -2.79
CA PHE A 131 0.77 -13.60 -1.63
C PHE A 131 0.31 -14.62 -0.59
N SER A 132 0.56 -14.33 0.69
CA SER A 132 0.08 -15.16 1.80
C SER A 132 -0.68 -14.34 2.82
N ILE A 133 -1.69 -14.97 3.45
CA ILE A 133 -2.42 -14.41 4.58
C ILE A 133 -1.94 -15.15 5.82
N THR A 134 -1.40 -14.40 6.77
CA THR A 134 -0.91 -14.96 8.04
C THR A 134 -2.03 -14.94 9.07
N GLU A 135 -2.31 -16.07 9.68
CA GLU A 135 -3.25 -16.19 10.76
C GLU A 135 -2.80 -15.38 12.00
N LYS A 136 -3.76 -14.89 12.77
CA LYS A 136 -3.52 -14.03 13.94
C LYS A 136 -2.46 -14.59 14.90
N ASN A 137 -2.52 -15.88 15.19
CA ASN A 137 -1.61 -16.53 16.13
C ASN A 137 -0.15 -16.60 15.64
N ASN A 138 0.07 -16.38 14.33
CA ASN A 138 1.38 -16.43 13.71
C ASN A 138 2.00 -15.03 13.54
N ILE A 139 1.32 -13.97 14.02
CA ILE A 139 1.86 -12.62 13.97
C ILE A 139 2.92 -12.47 15.06
N PRO A 140 4.14 -12.05 14.71
CA PRO A 140 5.18 -11.85 15.70
C PRO A 140 4.74 -10.84 16.78
N LYS A 141 4.87 -11.20 18.05
CA LYS A 141 4.49 -10.34 19.20
C LYS A 141 5.15 -8.97 19.12
N LYS A 142 6.44 -8.94 18.79
CA LYS A 142 7.19 -7.69 18.62
C LYS A 142 6.56 -6.77 17.57
N TYR A 143 6.08 -7.33 16.44
CA TYR A 143 5.40 -6.53 15.42
C TYR A 143 4.13 -5.86 15.94
N LEU A 144 3.32 -6.59 16.71
CA LEU A 144 2.12 -6.02 17.32
C LEU A 144 2.45 -4.93 18.33
N GLU A 145 3.47 -5.13 19.15
CA GLU A 145 3.94 -4.15 20.13
C GLU A 145 4.48 -2.88 19.46
N ASP A 146 5.29 -3.03 18.41
CA ASP A 146 5.84 -1.90 17.65
C ASP A 146 4.74 -1.12 16.92
N THR A 147 3.76 -1.82 16.36
CA THR A 147 2.58 -1.22 15.72
C THR A 147 1.76 -0.42 16.72
N LYS A 148 1.46 -1.00 17.88
CA LYS A 148 0.76 -0.30 18.98
C LYS A 148 1.49 0.97 19.39
N ARG A 149 2.80 0.86 19.61
CA ARG A 149 3.64 1.99 20.02
C ARG A 149 3.62 3.12 18.98
N TYR A 150 3.74 2.75 17.70
CA TYR A 150 3.73 3.72 16.61
C TYR A 150 2.41 4.50 16.57
N TYR A 151 1.26 3.81 16.56
CA TYR A 151 -0.04 4.48 16.46
C TYR A 151 -0.43 5.21 17.73
N ASN A 152 -0.03 4.71 18.91
CA ASN A 152 -0.20 5.43 20.17
C ASN A 152 0.56 6.77 20.15
N ASN A 153 1.81 6.77 19.73
CA ASN A 153 2.58 8.00 19.58
C ASN A 153 1.95 8.96 18.57
N LYS A 154 1.49 8.43 17.43
CA LYS A 154 0.82 9.21 16.40
C LYS A 154 -0.46 9.87 16.92
N TYR A 155 -1.25 9.15 17.69
CA TYR A 155 -2.46 9.67 18.31
C TYR A 155 -2.16 10.74 19.36
N ASN A 156 -1.28 10.46 20.31
CA ASN A 156 -0.94 11.38 21.40
C ASN A 156 -0.34 12.71 20.90
N ASN A 157 0.26 12.71 19.73
CA ASN A 157 0.78 13.91 19.09
C ASN A 157 -0.20 14.56 18.10
N ASN A 158 -1.46 14.12 18.05
CA ASN A 158 -2.51 14.62 17.14
C ASN A 158 -2.16 14.48 15.64
N TYR A 159 -1.38 13.46 15.28
CA TYR A 159 -1.02 13.17 13.88
C TYR A 159 -1.98 12.18 13.19
N MET A 160 -2.97 11.66 13.91
CA MET A 160 -4.00 10.82 13.30
C MET A 160 -5.14 11.66 12.75
N THR A 161 -5.52 11.38 11.51
CA THR A 161 -6.70 11.98 10.91
C THR A 161 -7.98 11.32 11.43
N LYS A 162 -9.13 12.00 11.27
CA LYS A 162 -10.44 11.42 11.60
C LYS A 162 -10.72 10.12 10.85
N ASP A 163 -10.27 10.02 9.60
CA ASP A 163 -10.47 8.83 8.78
C ASP A 163 -9.62 7.66 9.26
N GLU A 164 -8.38 7.91 9.71
CA GLU A 164 -7.57 6.88 10.37
C GLU A 164 -8.24 6.37 11.63
N ILE A 165 -8.69 7.26 12.52
CA ILE A 165 -9.40 6.90 13.75
C ILE A 165 -10.64 6.07 13.44
N ASN A 166 -11.45 6.48 12.46
CA ASN A 166 -12.63 5.74 12.03
C ASN A 166 -12.28 4.35 11.48
N PHE A 167 -11.18 4.25 10.72
CA PHE A 167 -10.69 2.97 10.22
C PHE A 167 -10.32 2.02 11.36
N PHE A 168 -9.53 2.49 12.33
CA PHE A 168 -9.14 1.69 13.49
C PHE A 168 -10.34 1.22 14.28
N ASN A 169 -11.28 2.12 14.60
CA ASN A 169 -12.49 1.78 15.34
C ASN A 169 -13.36 0.75 14.62
N LYS A 170 -13.44 0.82 13.31
CA LYS A 170 -14.25 -0.08 12.50
C LYS A 170 -13.64 -1.47 12.38
N TYR A 171 -12.33 -1.58 12.17
CA TYR A 171 -11.70 -2.81 11.72
C TYR A 171 -10.86 -3.53 12.77
N ILE A 172 -10.26 -2.79 13.71
CA ILE A 172 -9.29 -3.35 14.67
C ILE A 172 -9.44 -2.83 16.11
N PRO A 173 -10.66 -2.55 16.61
CA PRO A 173 -10.85 -1.94 17.93
C PRO A 173 -10.28 -2.81 19.05
N ASP A 174 -10.52 -4.13 18.98
CA ASP A 174 -10.12 -5.07 20.04
C ASP A 174 -8.64 -5.41 20.00
N LEU A 175 -8.03 -5.37 18.81
CA LEU A 175 -6.65 -5.79 18.65
C LEU A 175 -5.65 -4.78 19.20
N LEU A 176 -5.86 -3.52 18.92
CA LEU A 176 -4.94 -2.46 19.34
C LEU A 176 -5.33 -1.89 20.71
N ASP A 177 -6.42 -2.39 21.30
CA ASP A 177 -6.98 -1.86 22.57
C ASP A 177 -7.08 -0.34 22.52
N LEU A 178 -7.82 0.15 21.54
CA LEU A 178 -7.93 1.58 21.24
C LEU A 178 -8.70 2.37 22.32
N LYS A 179 -9.00 1.79 23.49
CA LYS A 179 -9.57 2.54 24.64
C LYS A 179 -8.73 3.75 25.00
N TRP A 180 -7.43 3.68 24.77
CA TRP A 180 -6.52 4.81 24.95
C TRP A 180 -6.72 5.93 23.91
N ILE A 181 -7.47 5.69 22.83
CA ILE A 181 -7.81 6.72 21.83
C ILE A 181 -8.87 7.69 22.37
N TYR A 182 -9.65 7.27 23.36
CA TYR A 182 -10.80 8.02 23.90
C TYR A 182 -10.62 8.58 25.29
N ASN A 183 -9.50 8.32 25.93
CA ASN A 183 -9.14 8.89 27.22
C ASN A 183 -8.08 9.97 27.04
#